data_eb09fdda5bb5a277638841bcadde4e2d
#
_entry.id   eb09fdda5bb5a277638841bcadde4e2d
#
_cell.length_a   1.000
_cell.length_b   1.000
_cell.length_c   1.000
_cell.angle_alpha   90.00
_cell.angle_beta   90.00
_cell.angle_gamma   90.00
#
_symmetry.space_group_name_H-M   'P 1'
#
loop_
_entity.id
_entity.type
_entity.pdbx_description
1 polymer ?
#
loop_
_entity_poly.entity_id
_entity_poly.type
_entity_poly.pdbx_seq_one_letter_code
_entity_poly.pdbx_strand_id
1 'polypeptide(L)'
;MLFKNYIILAVAFLFLFPHKIIANEINLPSAGFDCSENKSKFEFVFDRSKDMDNPTVYRRIKGKFINVGNLLAEKQGAYVIWEDKEFFKTTDFAWTFDKVTSKLSSVVLSVGLGTESLDKIPEPMTCMQKIFYY
;
A
#
# COMPACT_ATOMS: atom_id res chain seq x y z
N MET A 1 27.52 13.51 -46.51
CA MET A 1 28.30 12.59 -45.67
C MET A 1 28.37 13.02 -44.20
N LEU A 2 28.58 14.28 -43.92
CA LEU A 2 28.61 14.79 -42.54
C LEU A 2 27.25 14.68 -41.80
N PHE A 3 26.15 14.80 -42.51
CA PHE A 3 24.81 14.72 -41.92
C PHE A 3 24.41 13.32 -41.39
N LYS A 4 24.92 12.26 -42.02
CA LYS A 4 24.65 10.90 -41.59
C LYS A 4 25.27 10.59 -40.22
N ASN A 5 26.42 11.12 -39.94
CA ASN A 5 27.13 10.88 -38.69
C ASN A 5 26.48 11.62 -37.50
N TYR A 6 25.95 12.81 -37.76
CA TYR A 6 25.25 13.60 -36.73
C TYR A 6 23.92 12.96 -36.31
N ILE A 7 23.19 12.37 -37.25
CA ILE A 7 21.91 11.71 -36.98
C ILE A 7 22.12 10.45 -36.12
N ILE A 8 23.17 9.67 -36.41
CA ILE A 8 23.50 8.46 -35.65
C ILE A 8 23.89 8.81 -34.21
N LEU A 9 24.66 9.87 -34.01
CA LEU A 9 25.06 10.34 -32.69
C LEU A 9 23.86 10.86 -31.87
N ALA A 10 22.93 11.58 -32.50
CA ALA A 10 21.73 12.08 -31.84
C ALA A 10 20.80 10.96 -31.44
N VAL A 11 20.65 9.91 -32.25
CA VAL A 11 19.80 8.74 -31.93
C VAL A 11 20.42 7.93 -30.80
N ALA A 12 21.74 7.71 -30.80
CA ALA A 12 22.43 7.03 -29.70
C ALA A 12 22.32 7.79 -28.37
N PHE A 13 22.38 9.11 -28.42
CA PHE A 13 22.23 9.95 -27.24
C PHE A 13 20.80 9.90 -26.67
N LEU A 14 19.77 9.84 -27.52
CA LEU A 14 18.37 9.71 -27.12
C LEU A 14 18.07 8.35 -26.49
N PHE A 15 18.77 7.28 -26.88
CA PHE A 15 18.58 5.96 -26.30
C PHE A 15 19.24 5.77 -24.93
N LEU A 16 20.37 6.43 -24.68
CA LEU A 16 21.14 6.22 -23.44
C LEU A 16 20.60 7.02 -22.26
N PHE A 17 20.07 8.23 -22.45
CA PHE A 17 19.59 9.09 -21.38
C PHE A 17 18.20 8.76 -20.83
N PRO A 18 17.18 8.51 -21.65
CA PRO A 18 15.84 8.22 -21.15
C PRO A 18 15.75 6.93 -20.35
N HIS A 19 16.54 5.90 -20.72
CA HIS A 19 16.51 4.62 -20.04
C HIS A 19 17.00 4.66 -18.59
N LYS A 20 18.04 5.43 -18.30
CA LYS A 20 18.57 5.53 -16.92
C LYS A 20 17.66 6.35 -16.00
N ILE A 21 17.07 7.42 -16.52
CA ILE A 21 16.20 8.30 -15.75
C ILE A 21 14.87 7.63 -15.45
N ILE A 22 14.28 6.91 -16.42
CA ILE A 22 12.98 6.24 -16.27
C ILE A 22 13.08 5.02 -15.35
N ALA A 23 14.20 4.26 -15.39
CA ALA A 23 14.35 3.05 -14.58
C ALA A 23 14.58 3.32 -13.10
N ASN A 24 15.13 4.49 -12.71
CA ASN A 24 15.59 4.75 -11.35
C ASN A 24 14.72 5.72 -10.54
N GLU A 25 13.79 6.45 -11.16
CA GLU A 25 13.10 7.56 -10.49
C GLU A 25 11.57 7.52 -10.54
N ILE A 26 10.95 6.54 -11.18
CA ILE A 26 9.50 6.47 -11.22
C ILE A 26 8.98 5.69 -10.02
N ASN A 27 8.58 6.43 -9.01
CA ASN A 27 7.69 5.92 -7.97
C ASN A 27 6.28 5.83 -8.57
N LEU A 28 5.80 4.61 -8.77
CA LEU A 28 4.44 4.40 -9.27
C LEU A 28 3.44 4.83 -8.20
N PRO A 29 2.43 5.65 -8.56
CA PRO A 29 1.39 6.01 -7.63
C PRO A 29 0.52 4.80 -7.31
N SER A 30 0.21 4.62 -6.04
CA SER A 30 -0.70 3.57 -5.60
C SER A 30 -1.77 4.13 -4.69
N ALA A 31 -2.99 3.69 -4.91
CA ALA A 31 -4.13 4.06 -4.09
C ALA A 31 -4.02 3.44 -2.70
N GLY A 32 -4.43 4.18 -1.71
CA GLY A 32 -4.40 3.73 -0.35
C GLY A 32 -5.28 4.55 0.57
N PHE A 33 -5.10 4.36 1.87
CA PHE A 33 -5.85 5.04 2.91
C PHE A 33 -4.93 5.70 3.91
N ASP A 34 -5.27 6.92 4.29
CA ASP A 34 -4.68 7.63 5.42
C ASP A 34 -5.74 7.69 6.52
N CYS A 35 -5.52 6.94 7.60
CA CYS A 35 -6.49 6.77 8.68
C CYS A 35 -5.93 7.37 9.97
N SER A 36 -6.73 8.17 10.66
CA SER A 36 -6.30 8.78 11.92
C SER A 36 -7.45 8.90 12.92
N GLU A 37 -7.11 8.75 14.20
CA GLU A 37 -7.97 9.01 15.34
C GLU A 37 -7.09 9.37 16.53
N ASN A 38 -7.34 10.52 17.18
CA ASN A 38 -6.54 11.02 18.28
C ASN A 38 -5.03 11.06 17.91
N LYS A 39 -4.22 10.25 18.59
CA LYS A 39 -2.77 10.16 18.35
C LYS A 39 -2.38 8.99 17.45
N SER A 40 -3.34 8.16 17.03
CA SER A 40 -3.09 7.00 16.17
C SER A 40 -3.21 7.40 14.70
N LYS A 41 -2.23 6.98 13.91
CA LYS A 41 -2.22 7.20 12.48
C LYS A 41 -1.75 5.93 11.77
N PHE A 42 -2.54 5.48 10.79
CA PHE A 42 -2.22 4.34 9.96
C PHE A 42 -2.33 4.73 8.49
N GLU A 43 -1.32 4.38 7.72
CA GLU A 43 -1.30 4.60 6.28
C GLU A 43 -1.14 3.26 5.58
N PHE A 44 -2.04 2.98 4.63
CA PHE A 44 -2.06 1.74 3.86
C PHE A 44 -1.98 2.03 2.38
N VAL A 45 -1.27 1.18 1.66
CA VAL A 45 -1.14 1.24 0.20
C VAL A 45 -1.52 -0.12 -0.36
N PHE A 46 -2.33 -0.11 -1.42
CA PHE A 46 -2.74 -1.31 -2.15
C PHE A 46 -1.99 -1.37 -3.47
N ASP A 47 -1.06 -2.31 -3.57
CA ASP A 47 -0.29 -2.52 -4.79
C ASP A 47 -0.97 -3.57 -5.66
N ARG A 48 -1.54 -3.13 -6.77
CA ARG A 48 -2.24 -3.97 -7.76
C ARG A 48 -1.38 -4.28 -8.99
N SER A 49 -0.09 -3.95 -8.95
CA SER A 49 0.79 -4.10 -10.11
C SER A 49 1.01 -5.55 -10.52
N LYS A 50 0.99 -6.47 -9.58
CA LYS A 50 1.17 -7.91 -9.84
C LYS A 50 -0.14 -8.63 -10.10
N ASP A 51 -1.20 -8.25 -9.39
CA ASP A 51 -2.52 -8.84 -9.50
C ASP A 51 -3.56 -7.76 -9.21
N MET A 52 -4.37 -7.41 -10.21
CA MET A 52 -5.39 -6.36 -10.09
C MET A 52 -6.48 -6.73 -9.08
N ASP A 53 -6.83 -8.01 -9.02
CA ASP A 53 -7.93 -8.49 -8.18
C ASP A 53 -7.50 -8.82 -6.77
N ASN A 54 -6.21 -9.07 -6.56
CA ASN A 54 -5.67 -9.44 -5.25
C ASN A 54 -4.43 -8.61 -4.94
N PRO A 55 -4.59 -7.35 -4.55
CA PRO A 55 -3.46 -6.48 -4.27
C PRO A 55 -2.68 -6.92 -3.03
N THR A 56 -1.39 -6.65 -3.06
CA THR A 56 -0.55 -6.72 -1.88
C THR A 56 -0.74 -5.44 -1.08
N VAL A 57 -0.92 -5.57 0.23
CA VAL A 57 -1.14 -4.42 1.11
C VAL A 57 0.14 -4.11 1.88
N TYR A 58 0.47 -2.84 1.90
CA TYR A 58 1.59 -2.31 2.67
C TYR A 58 1.07 -1.33 3.71
N ARG A 59 1.65 -1.37 4.90
CA ARG A 59 1.36 -0.39 5.95
C ARG A 59 2.64 0.35 6.33
N ARG A 60 2.55 1.64 6.57
CA ARG A 60 3.70 2.41 7.02
C ARG A 60 4.02 2.06 8.46
N ILE A 61 5.21 1.51 8.67
CA ILE A 61 5.74 1.13 9.97
C ILE A 61 7.10 1.80 10.12
N LYS A 62 7.26 2.65 11.12
CA LYS A 62 8.51 3.39 11.37
C LYS A 62 9.03 4.11 10.13
N GLY A 63 8.12 4.76 9.40
CA GLY A 63 8.46 5.55 8.22
C GLY A 63 8.64 4.77 6.92
N LYS A 64 8.47 3.45 6.93
CA LYS A 64 8.61 2.59 5.74
C LYS A 64 7.34 1.81 5.49
N PHE A 65 7.00 1.63 4.21
CA PHE A 65 5.91 0.74 3.81
C PHE A 65 6.37 -0.71 3.84
N ILE A 66 5.73 -1.50 4.70
CA ILE A 66 6.03 -2.92 4.92
C ILE A 66 4.85 -3.74 4.44
N ASN A 67 5.13 -4.82 3.71
CA ASN A 67 4.12 -5.77 3.28
C ASN A 67 3.46 -6.41 4.51
N VAL A 68 2.16 -6.21 4.68
CA VAL A 68 1.40 -6.76 5.81
C VAL A 68 0.47 -7.90 5.40
N GLY A 69 0.32 -8.14 4.11
CA GLY A 69 -0.49 -9.24 3.60
C GLY A 69 -1.29 -8.86 2.37
N ASN A 70 -2.40 -9.55 2.17
CA ASN A 70 -3.23 -9.44 0.99
C ASN A 70 -4.66 -9.03 1.33
N LEU A 71 -5.38 -8.64 0.29
CA LEU A 71 -6.81 -8.45 0.35
C LEU A 71 -7.50 -9.78 0.70
N LEU A 72 -8.43 -9.75 1.65
CA LEU A 72 -9.23 -10.92 2.01
C LEU A 72 -10.61 -10.90 1.35
N ALA A 73 -11.23 -9.73 1.27
CA ALA A 73 -12.54 -9.57 0.66
C ALA A 73 -12.76 -8.12 0.25
N GLU A 74 -13.53 -7.91 -0.79
CA GLU A 74 -13.92 -6.59 -1.26
C GLU A 74 -15.31 -6.65 -1.89
N LYS A 75 -16.15 -5.69 -1.51
CA LYS A 75 -17.41 -5.43 -2.20
C LYS A 75 -17.41 -3.98 -2.64
N GLN A 76 -17.54 -3.78 -3.96
CA GLN A 76 -17.52 -2.45 -4.54
C GLN A 76 -18.62 -1.58 -3.94
N GLY A 77 -18.25 -0.36 -3.51
CA GLY A 77 -19.18 0.58 -2.89
C GLY A 77 -19.58 0.26 -1.46
N ALA A 78 -19.10 -0.83 -0.86
CA ALA A 78 -19.48 -1.24 0.49
C ALA A 78 -18.29 -1.37 1.44
N TYR A 79 -17.39 -2.31 1.20
CA TYR A 79 -16.29 -2.56 2.13
C TYR A 79 -15.05 -3.13 1.43
N VAL A 80 -13.93 -3.06 2.13
CA VAL A 80 -12.70 -3.76 1.81
C VAL A 80 -12.07 -4.29 3.10
N ILE A 81 -11.59 -5.53 3.06
CA ILE A 81 -11.00 -6.22 4.21
C ILE A 81 -9.63 -6.75 3.79
N TRP A 82 -8.61 -6.47 4.57
CA TRP A 82 -7.26 -6.96 4.32
C TRP A 82 -6.60 -7.45 5.60
N GLU A 83 -5.71 -8.42 5.44
CA GLU A 83 -4.95 -8.96 6.56
C GLU A 83 -3.78 -8.05 6.95
N ASP A 84 -3.38 -8.09 8.21
CA ASP A 84 -2.19 -7.42 8.70
C ASP A 84 -1.40 -8.36 9.60
N LYS A 85 -0.42 -9.02 9.01
CA LYS A 85 0.42 -10.01 9.68
C LYS A 85 1.49 -9.39 10.58
N GLU A 86 1.69 -8.09 10.46
CA GLU A 86 2.70 -7.35 11.22
C GLU A 86 2.13 -6.68 12.47
N PHE A 87 0.80 -6.67 12.63
CA PHE A 87 0.18 -6.03 13.79
C PHE A 87 0.33 -6.87 15.06
N PHE A 88 0.13 -8.17 14.96
CA PHE A 88 0.36 -9.13 16.03
C PHE A 88 1.29 -10.25 15.54
N LYS A 89 2.06 -10.84 16.46
CA LYS A 89 2.99 -11.92 16.13
C LYS A 89 2.28 -13.26 15.89
N THR A 90 1.29 -13.60 16.71
CA THR A 90 0.62 -14.91 16.70
C THR A 90 -0.89 -14.83 16.51
N THR A 91 -1.48 -13.66 16.65
CA THR A 91 -2.91 -13.43 16.45
C THR A 91 -3.18 -13.01 15.02
N ASP A 92 -4.09 -13.70 14.35
CA ASP A 92 -4.51 -13.31 13.00
C ASP A 92 -5.44 -12.11 13.07
N PHE A 93 -5.09 -11.08 12.33
CA PHE A 93 -5.68 -9.76 12.43
C PHE A 93 -5.96 -9.20 11.04
N ALA A 94 -7.10 -8.53 10.91
CA ALA A 94 -7.52 -7.88 9.69
C ALA A 94 -8.07 -6.49 9.95
N TRP A 95 -7.97 -5.64 8.95
CA TRP A 95 -8.61 -4.35 8.90
C TRP A 95 -9.84 -4.42 8.02
N THR A 96 -10.90 -3.74 8.43
CA THR A 96 -12.12 -3.57 7.65
C THR A 96 -12.38 -2.09 7.43
N PHE A 97 -12.45 -1.68 6.18
CA PHE A 97 -12.79 -0.31 5.81
C PHE A 97 -14.20 -0.29 5.23
N ASP A 98 -15.07 0.51 5.86
CA ASP A 98 -16.43 0.77 5.37
C ASP A 98 -16.39 1.94 4.39
N LYS A 99 -16.68 1.66 3.12
CA LYS A 99 -16.63 2.68 2.06
C LYS A 99 -17.77 3.69 2.16
N VAL A 100 -18.84 3.35 2.85
CA VAL A 100 -19.99 4.26 3.03
C VAL A 100 -19.70 5.29 4.12
N THR A 101 -19.18 4.86 5.27
CA THR A 101 -18.91 5.72 6.41
C THR A 101 -17.49 6.25 6.46
N SER A 102 -16.58 5.71 5.64
CA SER A 102 -15.14 6.00 5.65
C SER A 102 -14.47 5.64 6.98
N LYS A 103 -14.99 4.62 7.67
CA LYS A 103 -14.47 4.16 8.95
C LYS A 103 -13.64 2.90 8.80
N LEU A 104 -12.48 2.90 9.45
CA LEU A 104 -11.61 1.73 9.58
C LEU A 104 -11.87 1.10 10.94
N SER A 105 -12.13 -0.20 10.92
CA SER A 105 -12.26 -1.03 12.12
C SER A 105 -11.33 -2.22 12.00
N SER A 106 -11.18 -2.96 13.07
CA SER A 106 -10.33 -4.14 13.10
C SER A 106 -11.12 -5.39 13.46
N VAL A 107 -10.62 -6.53 12.99
CA VAL A 107 -11.19 -7.83 13.24
C VAL A 107 -10.09 -8.79 13.66
N VAL A 108 -10.25 -9.44 14.80
CA VAL A 108 -9.40 -10.55 15.21
C VAL A 108 -10.00 -11.82 14.61
N LEU A 109 -9.23 -12.46 13.71
CA LEU A 109 -9.68 -13.66 13.00
C LEU A 109 -9.45 -14.92 13.83
N SER A 110 -8.29 -14.99 14.52
CA SER A 110 -7.99 -16.06 15.47
C SER A 110 -7.02 -15.54 16.51
N VAL A 111 -7.22 -15.94 17.78
CA VAL A 111 -6.33 -15.56 18.87
C VAL A 111 -5.18 -16.56 18.92
N GLY A 112 -3.94 -16.04 18.88
CA GLY A 112 -2.74 -16.87 19.02
C GLY A 112 -2.52 -17.33 20.46
N LEU A 113 -1.62 -18.28 20.62
CA LEU A 113 -1.24 -18.83 21.94
C LEU A 113 -0.25 -17.91 22.70
N GLY A 114 0.08 -16.77 22.14
CA GLY A 114 1.04 -15.83 22.72
C GLY A 114 0.43 -14.93 23.79
N THR A 115 1.30 -14.09 24.39
CA THR A 115 0.97 -13.12 25.43
C THR A 115 0.65 -11.75 24.85
N GLU A 116 0.13 -11.69 23.64
CA GLU A 116 -0.18 -10.44 22.97
C GLU A 116 -1.34 -9.72 23.62
N SER A 117 -1.16 -8.42 23.85
CA SER A 117 -2.22 -7.58 24.40
C SER A 117 -3.16 -7.12 23.29
N LEU A 118 -4.43 -7.50 23.38
CA LEU A 118 -5.46 -7.02 22.47
C LEU A 118 -5.83 -5.55 22.72
N ASP A 119 -5.32 -4.94 23.80
CA ASP A 119 -5.51 -3.52 24.10
C ASP A 119 -4.83 -2.60 23.08
N LYS A 120 -3.94 -3.13 22.25
CA LYS A 120 -3.31 -2.39 21.14
C LYS A 120 -4.25 -2.15 19.95
N ILE A 121 -5.39 -2.82 19.91
CA ILE A 121 -6.37 -2.64 18.85
C ILE A 121 -6.94 -1.23 18.96
N PRO A 122 -6.79 -0.40 17.91
CA PRO A 122 -7.29 0.96 17.96
C PRO A 122 -8.82 1.00 17.86
N GLU A 123 -9.39 2.05 18.43
CA GLU A 123 -10.79 2.38 18.18
C GLU A 123 -11.01 2.68 16.70
N PRO A 124 -12.26 2.52 16.21
CA PRO A 124 -12.58 2.84 14.82
C PRO A 124 -12.14 4.26 14.46
N MET A 125 -11.50 4.41 13.31
CA MET A 125 -10.95 5.68 12.89
C MET A 125 -11.42 6.07 11.49
N THR A 126 -11.41 7.36 11.22
CA THR A 126 -11.79 7.89 9.91
C THR A 126 -10.60 7.83 8.96
N CYS A 127 -10.86 7.40 7.73
CA CYS A 127 -9.86 7.34 6.69
C CYS A 127 -10.18 8.30 5.54
N MET A 128 -9.12 8.78 4.91
CA MET A 128 -9.18 9.47 3.61
C MET A 128 -8.51 8.60 2.57
N GLN A 129 -9.13 8.51 1.40
CA GLN A 129 -8.45 7.91 0.24
C GLN A 129 -7.33 8.83 -0.21
N LYS A 130 -6.19 8.25 -0.51
CA LYS A 130 -4.99 8.99 -0.89
C LYS A 130 -4.17 8.20 -1.90
N ILE A 131 -3.45 8.92 -2.74
CA ILE A 131 -2.47 8.34 -3.65
C ILE A 131 -1.09 8.51 -3.02
N PHE A 132 -0.37 7.40 -2.85
CA PHE A 132 0.97 7.39 -2.30
C PHE A 132 1.97 7.13 -3.41
N TYR A 133 3.15 7.73 -3.29
CA TYR A 133 4.32 7.48 -4.10
C TYR A 133 5.38 6.81 -3.22
N TYR A 134 5.76 5.60 -3.57
CA TYR A 134 6.69 4.81 -2.72
C TYR A 134 7.64 3.95 -3.53
#